data_f1d7abe3a03bd93b280c8af2f3b0c9bd
#
_entry.id   f1d7abe3a03bd93b280c8af2f3b0c9bd
#
_cell.length_a   1.000
_cell.length_b   1.000
_cell.length_c   1.000
_cell.angle_alpha   90.00
_cell.angle_beta   90.00
_cell.angle_gamma   90.00
#
_symmetry.space_group_name_H-M   'P 1'
#
loop_
_entity.id
_entity.type
_entity.pdbx_description
1 polymer ?
#
loop_
_entity_poly.entity_id
_entity_poly.type
_entity_poly.pdbx_seq_one_letter_code
_entity_poly.pdbx_strand_id
1 'polypeptide(L)'
;MSRGLGDVYKRQAYWHVWDNGPYPKFNEMYYEATDLIACHSHHTYSQIHPRFPERTHFVPHTVPSDVYFEFTGEQKAEARKKWLPNKQDWFVGFWSNRNARRKRPNDLIWAWSKFLDRIEKEEDHRKAVLLMHTDPFDTEGPNLLALRDHFGLQDNIVFSTERVGFDQLNEYYNLSHFTINTSHSEGFGLSTLESMMTGTPIIAPMTGGQTRQVVDHRNGSQNGIALPIEFQTMVGNQTVPYILEDYTSVDTIAEALYDMYHIQRLPRGYQMLCDRVKDYVNCEFNYETRVTQWDSLISNTIQTWKTRYNRYKLEEIR
;
A
#
# COMPACT_ATOMS: atom_id res chain seq x y z
N MET A 1 -11.38 -0.66 25.25
CA MET A 1 -10.53 -1.45 26.16
C MET A 1 -10.49 -0.71 27.50
N SER A 2 -10.92 -1.33 28.59
CA SER A 2 -10.77 -0.74 29.93
C SER A 2 -9.29 -0.81 30.31
N ARG A 3 -8.65 0.34 30.46
CA ARG A 3 -7.29 0.42 30.99
C ARG A 3 -7.35 0.19 32.50
N GLY A 4 -6.80 -0.92 32.98
CA GLY A 4 -6.63 -1.13 34.39
C GLY A 4 -5.62 -0.12 34.99
N LEU A 5 -5.69 0.15 36.29
CA LEU A 5 -4.76 1.04 37.01
C LEU A 5 -3.27 0.73 36.79
N GLY A 6 -2.92 -0.52 36.34
CA GLY A 6 -1.58 -0.90 36.00
C GLY A 6 -0.99 -0.23 34.75
N ASP A 7 -1.82 0.32 33.86
CA ASP A 7 -1.37 0.97 32.61
C ASP A 7 -0.89 2.43 32.85
N VAL A 8 -1.29 3.03 33.94
CA VAL A 8 -0.91 4.42 34.31
C VAL A 8 0.59 4.57 34.54
N TYR A 9 1.28 3.50 34.91
CA TYR A 9 2.71 3.51 35.23
C TYR A 9 3.61 2.98 34.12
N LYS A 10 3.02 2.51 32.98
CA LYS A 10 3.77 2.00 31.83
C LYS A 10 4.04 3.10 30.82
N ARG A 11 5.22 3.08 30.21
CA ARG A 11 5.52 3.90 29.04
C ARG A 11 4.86 3.29 27.83
N GLN A 12 4.34 4.15 26.94
CA GLN A 12 3.63 3.72 25.76
C GLN A 12 4.33 4.24 24.52
N ALA A 13 4.79 3.32 23.68
CA ALA A 13 5.15 3.59 22.31
C ALA A 13 4.01 3.10 21.40
N TYR A 14 3.53 3.96 20.53
CA TYR A 14 2.43 3.66 19.63
C TYR A 14 2.94 3.71 18.19
N TRP A 15 3.00 2.57 17.54
CA TRP A 15 3.22 2.50 16.11
C TRP A 15 1.89 2.75 15.41
N HIS A 16 1.74 3.97 14.92
CA HIS A 16 0.45 4.52 14.56
C HIS A 16 0.22 4.58 13.06
N VAL A 17 -0.97 4.15 12.67
CA VAL A 17 -1.53 4.32 11.34
C VAL A 17 -2.80 5.14 11.40
N TRP A 18 -2.90 6.10 10.50
CA TRP A 18 -4.14 6.77 10.16
C TRP A 18 -4.18 6.91 8.64
N ASP A 19 -5.14 6.27 8.01
CA ASP A 19 -5.19 6.09 6.55
C ASP A 19 -6.14 7.08 5.85
N ASN A 20 -6.86 7.89 6.62
CA ASN A 20 -7.88 8.81 6.11
C ASN A 20 -7.60 10.27 6.53
N GLY A 21 -8.44 11.17 5.99
CA GLY A 21 -8.63 12.51 6.53
C GLY A 21 -10.00 12.62 7.22
N PRO A 22 -10.23 13.70 7.94
CA PRO A 22 -9.29 14.64 8.50
C PRO A 22 -8.60 14.10 9.76
N TYR A 23 -7.80 14.92 10.44
CA TYR A 23 -7.24 14.58 11.75
C TYR A 23 -8.30 13.98 12.70
N PRO A 24 -8.04 12.79 13.28
CA PRO A 24 -9.03 12.09 14.09
C PRO A 24 -9.11 12.68 15.51
N LYS A 25 -9.81 13.80 15.66
CA LYS A 25 -9.97 14.50 16.93
C LYS A 25 -10.55 13.60 18.04
N PHE A 26 -11.37 12.63 17.67
CA PHE A 26 -11.94 11.65 18.60
C PHE A 26 -10.91 10.67 19.18
N ASN A 27 -9.69 10.63 18.61
CA ASN A 27 -8.55 9.87 19.12
C ASN A 27 -7.56 10.71 19.95
N GLU A 28 -7.77 12.01 20.11
CA GLU A 28 -6.81 12.96 20.71
C GLU A 28 -6.36 12.51 22.11
N MET A 29 -7.28 12.04 22.94
CA MET A 29 -6.98 11.53 24.29
C MET A 29 -5.97 10.37 24.30
N TYR A 30 -5.94 9.56 23.26
CA TYR A 30 -4.98 8.46 23.13
C TYR A 30 -3.59 8.97 22.73
N TYR A 31 -3.53 10.01 21.91
CA TYR A 31 -2.26 10.67 21.55
C TYR A 31 -1.67 11.41 22.75
N GLU A 32 -2.48 12.11 23.54
CA GLU A 32 -2.07 12.75 24.78
C GLU A 32 -1.50 11.75 25.79
N ALA A 33 -2.06 10.54 25.85
CA ALA A 33 -1.63 9.49 26.77
C ALA A 33 -0.38 8.72 26.31
N THR A 34 0.12 8.95 25.10
CA THR A 34 1.22 8.20 24.48
C THR A 34 2.54 8.95 24.61
N ASP A 35 3.63 8.25 24.94
CA ASP A 35 4.97 8.83 25.12
C ASP A 35 5.74 8.98 23.81
N LEU A 36 5.61 8.01 22.92
CA LEU A 36 6.23 7.97 21.60
C LEU A 36 5.17 7.58 20.57
N ILE A 37 4.96 8.41 19.57
CA ILE A 37 4.08 8.14 18.43
C ILE A 37 4.94 7.99 17.20
N ALA A 38 5.13 6.76 16.73
CA ALA A 38 5.83 6.47 15.49
C ALA A 38 4.82 6.29 14.36
N CYS A 39 4.77 7.24 13.42
CA CYS A 39 3.86 7.20 12.29
C CYS A 39 4.52 6.47 11.13
N HIS A 40 3.90 5.41 10.63
CA HIS A 40 4.49 4.62 9.55
C HIS A 40 4.17 5.13 8.14
N SER A 41 3.37 6.17 8.00
CA SER A 41 3.24 6.93 6.76
C SER A 41 3.44 8.41 6.99
N HIS A 42 3.89 9.11 5.95
CA HIS A 42 4.02 10.57 6.01
C HIS A 42 2.65 11.23 6.11
N HIS A 43 1.61 10.62 5.55
CA HIS A 43 0.23 11.07 5.70
C HIS A 43 -0.19 11.10 7.19
N THR A 44 -0.02 9.98 7.90
CA THR A 44 -0.29 9.92 9.35
C THR A 44 0.54 10.95 10.12
N TYR A 45 1.85 11.05 9.81
CA TYR A 45 2.75 12.01 10.46
C TYR A 45 2.28 13.44 10.28
N SER A 46 1.90 13.86 9.08
CA SER A 46 1.43 15.22 8.79
C SER A 46 0.15 15.60 9.52
N GLN A 47 -0.67 14.62 9.87
CA GLN A 47 -1.91 14.82 10.63
C GLN A 47 -1.67 14.98 12.14
N ILE A 48 -0.72 14.23 12.69
CA ILE A 48 -0.51 14.12 14.14
C ILE A 48 0.55 15.10 14.65
N HIS A 49 1.67 15.21 13.91
CA HIS A 49 2.83 16.01 14.32
C HIS A 49 2.52 17.49 14.67
N PRO A 50 1.65 18.21 13.95
CA PRO A 50 1.35 19.61 14.27
C PRO A 50 0.79 19.82 15.68
N ARG A 51 0.17 18.79 16.29
CA ARG A 51 -0.40 18.84 17.64
C ARG A 51 0.51 18.25 18.72
N PHE A 52 1.34 17.28 18.34
CA PHE A 52 2.24 16.55 19.24
C PHE A 52 3.68 16.47 18.72
N PRO A 53 4.33 17.63 18.43
CA PRO A 53 5.62 17.65 17.73
C PRO A 53 6.75 16.95 18.50
N GLU A 54 6.74 17.02 19.85
CA GLU A 54 7.84 16.48 20.66
C GLU A 54 7.83 14.94 20.77
N ARG A 55 6.71 14.30 20.44
CA ARG A 55 6.53 12.85 20.62
C ARG A 55 6.17 12.12 19.35
N THR A 56 5.95 12.83 18.23
CA THR A 56 5.57 12.26 16.94
C THR A 56 6.76 12.21 16.00
N HIS A 57 7.03 11.03 15.46
CA HIS A 57 8.13 10.78 14.54
C HIS A 57 7.63 10.03 13.31
N PHE A 58 8.17 10.36 12.15
CA PHE A 58 7.95 9.60 10.92
C PHE A 58 8.91 8.44 10.87
N VAL A 59 8.38 7.22 10.97
CA VAL A 59 9.14 5.96 10.91
C VAL A 59 8.41 5.03 9.97
N PRO A 60 8.70 5.09 8.66
CA PRO A 60 7.97 4.29 7.68
C PRO A 60 8.15 2.80 7.89
N HIS A 61 7.17 2.03 7.43
CA HIS A 61 7.36 0.59 7.26
C HIS A 61 8.53 0.31 6.33
N THR A 62 9.11 -0.85 6.54
CA THR A 62 10.10 -1.44 5.67
C THR A 62 9.90 -2.96 5.66
N VAL A 63 10.47 -3.61 4.69
CA VAL A 63 10.54 -5.07 4.60
C VAL A 63 12.00 -5.50 4.43
N PRO A 64 12.40 -6.65 5.00
CA PRO A 64 13.76 -7.15 4.84
C PRO A 64 14.11 -7.40 3.37
N SER A 65 15.30 -6.99 2.96
CA SER A 65 15.78 -7.12 1.58
C SER A 65 16.11 -8.55 1.15
N ASP A 66 16.20 -9.48 2.09
CA ASP A 66 16.34 -10.93 1.86
C ASP A 66 15.00 -11.65 1.66
N VAL A 67 13.88 -10.97 1.92
CA VAL A 67 12.52 -11.50 1.72
C VAL A 67 11.96 -11.10 0.36
N TYR A 68 12.06 -9.82 0.01
CA TYR A 68 11.61 -9.30 -1.27
C TYR A 68 12.78 -8.68 -2.02
N PHE A 69 13.12 -9.26 -3.16
CA PHE A 69 14.25 -8.84 -3.98
C PHE A 69 14.00 -9.13 -5.46
N GLU A 70 14.71 -8.43 -6.32
CA GLU A 70 14.58 -8.58 -7.77
C GLU A 70 15.17 -9.91 -8.27
N PHE A 71 14.42 -10.59 -9.11
CA PHE A 71 14.85 -11.77 -9.85
C PHE A 71 15.60 -11.40 -11.13
N THR A 72 16.51 -12.29 -11.55
CA THR A 72 17.09 -12.21 -12.88
C THR A 72 16.02 -12.41 -13.97
N GLY A 73 16.34 -12.03 -15.21
CA GLY A 73 15.42 -12.24 -16.33
C GLY A 73 15.03 -13.72 -16.51
N GLU A 74 15.97 -14.64 -16.30
CA GLU A 74 15.73 -16.09 -16.34
C GLU A 74 14.77 -16.54 -15.24
N GLN A 75 14.99 -16.10 -14.02
CA GLN A 75 14.11 -16.42 -12.89
C GLN A 75 12.69 -15.86 -13.10
N LYS A 76 12.56 -14.64 -13.65
CA LYS A 76 11.25 -14.05 -14.00
C LYS A 76 10.55 -14.88 -15.07
N ALA A 77 11.28 -15.37 -16.06
CA ALA A 77 10.73 -16.23 -17.13
C ALA A 77 10.28 -17.60 -16.58
N GLU A 78 11.05 -18.21 -15.69
CA GLU A 78 10.67 -19.47 -15.02
C GLU A 78 9.43 -19.30 -14.15
N ALA A 79 9.35 -18.22 -13.36
CA ALA A 79 8.18 -17.90 -12.55
C ALA A 79 6.93 -17.73 -13.43
N ARG A 80 7.02 -17.03 -14.57
CA ARG A 80 5.91 -16.92 -15.53
C ARG A 80 5.49 -18.27 -16.10
N LYS A 81 6.44 -19.12 -16.49
CA LYS A 81 6.14 -20.47 -16.98
C LYS A 81 5.44 -21.33 -15.93
N LYS A 82 5.85 -21.21 -14.67
CA LYS A 82 5.27 -21.95 -13.53
C LYS A 82 3.84 -21.51 -13.23
N TRP A 83 3.59 -20.21 -13.11
CA TRP A 83 2.35 -19.66 -12.59
C TRP A 83 1.33 -19.23 -13.64
N LEU A 84 1.80 -18.94 -14.85
CA LEU A 84 0.98 -18.48 -15.97
C LEU A 84 1.26 -19.34 -17.23
N PRO A 85 1.00 -20.66 -17.17
CA PRO A 85 1.22 -21.53 -18.32
C PRO A 85 0.41 -21.04 -19.51
N ASN A 86 1.04 -21.02 -20.69
CA ASN A 86 0.51 -20.50 -21.99
C ASN A 86 0.25 -18.97 -22.03
N LYS A 87 0.73 -18.19 -21.03
CA LYS A 87 0.58 -16.73 -20.98
C LYS A 87 1.91 -16.03 -20.67
N GLN A 88 3.05 -16.66 -20.99
CA GLN A 88 4.38 -16.15 -20.63
C GLN A 88 4.72 -14.82 -21.29
N ASP A 89 4.19 -14.58 -22.50
CA ASP A 89 4.34 -13.38 -23.31
C ASP A 89 3.23 -12.32 -23.07
N TRP A 90 2.29 -12.61 -22.17
CA TRP A 90 1.21 -11.70 -21.87
C TRP A 90 1.65 -10.55 -20.94
N PHE A 91 0.96 -9.42 -21.07
CA PHE A 91 1.09 -8.33 -20.10
C PHE A 91 0.48 -8.75 -18.76
N VAL A 92 1.27 -8.67 -17.68
CA VAL A 92 0.88 -9.20 -16.37
C VAL A 92 0.76 -8.08 -15.35
N GLY A 93 -0.44 -7.89 -14.81
CA GLY A 93 -0.69 -7.10 -13.62
C GLY A 93 -0.84 -7.98 -12.37
N PHE A 94 -0.49 -7.47 -11.21
CA PHE A 94 -0.66 -8.14 -9.94
C PHE A 94 -1.47 -7.30 -8.96
N TRP A 95 -2.37 -7.95 -8.23
CA TRP A 95 -3.13 -7.36 -7.14
C TRP A 95 -3.13 -8.30 -5.94
N SER A 96 -2.57 -7.85 -4.81
CA SER A 96 -2.46 -8.62 -3.57
C SER A 96 -3.10 -7.84 -2.43
N ASN A 97 -4.33 -8.19 -2.08
CA ASN A 97 -5.08 -7.57 -0.99
C ASN A 97 -6.20 -8.51 -0.54
N ARG A 98 -6.71 -8.28 0.66
CA ARG A 98 -7.97 -8.87 1.08
C ARG A 98 -9.11 -8.38 0.18
N ASN A 99 -9.99 -9.26 -0.22
CA ASN A 99 -11.23 -8.90 -0.90
C ASN A 99 -12.16 -8.19 0.09
N ALA A 100 -12.04 -6.87 0.16
CA ALA A 100 -12.84 -6.03 1.04
C ALA A 100 -13.30 -4.77 0.29
N ARG A 101 -14.47 -4.23 0.64
CA ARG A 101 -15.07 -3.05 -0.01
C ARG A 101 -14.07 -1.90 -0.19
N ARG A 102 -13.32 -1.58 0.87
CA ARG A 102 -12.35 -0.47 0.82
C ARG A 102 -11.19 -0.68 -0.17
N LYS A 103 -10.91 -1.92 -0.59
CA LYS A 103 -9.85 -2.25 -1.56
C LYS A 103 -10.32 -2.17 -3.01
N ARG A 104 -11.63 -2.03 -3.25
CA ARG A 104 -12.26 -1.81 -4.57
C ARG A 104 -11.86 -2.82 -5.65
N PRO A 105 -11.81 -4.13 -5.35
CA PRO A 105 -11.47 -5.12 -6.37
C PRO A 105 -12.48 -5.19 -7.51
N ASN A 106 -13.75 -4.85 -7.25
CA ASN A 106 -14.81 -4.75 -8.25
C ASN A 106 -14.51 -3.67 -9.31
N ASP A 107 -14.05 -2.49 -8.88
CA ASP A 107 -13.72 -1.40 -9.79
C ASP A 107 -12.46 -1.72 -10.59
N LEU A 108 -11.51 -2.44 -10.00
CA LEU A 108 -10.34 -2.95 -10.71
C LEU A 108 -10.73 -3.95 -11.81
N ILE A 109 -11.60 -4.92 -11.50
CA ILE A 109 -12.08 -5.89 -12.50
C ILE A 109 -12.82 -5.19 -13.64
N TRP A 110 -13.66 -4.21 -13.32
CA TRP A 110 -14.36 -3.41 -14.35
C TRP A 110 -13.39 -2.56 -15.18
N ALA A 111 -12.40 -1.91 -14.57
CA ALA A 111 -11.37 -1.17 -15.28
C ALA A 111 -10.52 -2.09 -16.17
N TRP A 112 -10.22 -3.29 -15.68
CA TRP A 112 -9.50 -4.31 -16.45
C TRP A 112 -10.27 -4.73 -17.71
N SER A 113 -11.61 -4.91 -17.62
CA SER A 113 -12.47 -5.16 -18.78
C SER A 113 -12.37 -4.03 -19.82
N LYS A 114 -12.51 -2.76 -19.39
CA LYS A 114 -12.41 -1.60 -20.27
C LYS A 114 -11.04 -1.49 -20.96
N PHE A 115 -9.97 -1.76 -20.22
CA PHE A 115 -8.61 -1.81 -20.74
C PHE A 115 -8.47 -2.89 -21.83
N LEU A 116 -8.97 -4.11 -21.56
CA LEU A 116 -8.93 -5.21 -22.53
C LEU A 116 -9.74 -4.92 -23.79
N ASP A 117 -10.93 -4.32 -23.66
CA ASP A 117 -11.75 -3.91 -24.80
C ASP A 117 -11.05 -2.87 -25.68
N ARG A 118 -10.20 -2.02 -25.08
CA ARG A 118 -9.42 -1.03 -25.82
C ARG A 118 -8.28 -1.68 -26.59
N ILE A 119 -7.48 -2.55 -26.00
CA ILE A 119 -6.37 -3.21 -26.70
C ILE A 119 -6.91 -4.17 -27.77
N GLU A 120 -8.05 -4.83 -27.55
CA GLU A 120 -8.68 -5.68 -28.57
C GLU A 120 -9.10 -4.87 -29.81
N LYS A 121 -9.64 -3.68 -29.66
CA LYS A 121 -9.99 -2.79 -30.78
C LYS A 121 -8.76 -2.28 -31.54
N GLU A 122 -7.66 -2.07 -30.85
CA GLU A 122 -6.45 -1.50 -31.45
C GLU A 122 -5.50 -2.55 -32.02
N GLU A 123 -5.42 -3.74 -31.40
CA GLU A 123 -4.39 -4.75 -31.69
C GLU A 123 -4.96 -6.14 -32.00
N ASP A 124 -6.28 -6.31 -32.04
CA ASP A 124 -6.99 -7.57 -32.33
C ASP A 124 -6.59 -8.72 -31.39
N HIS A 125 -6.31 -8.41 -30.10
CA HIS A 125 -6.04 -9.40 -29.08
C HIS A 125 -6.31 -8.90 -27.67
N ARG A 126 -6.42 -9.84 -26.69
CA ARG A 126 -6.54 -9.59 -25.25
C ARG A 126 -5.40 -10.21 -24.45
N LYS A 127 -4.17 -10.10 -24.92
CA LYS A 127 -2.99 -10.73 -24.29
C LYS A 127 -2.53 -9.98 -23.04
N ALA A 128 -3.41 -9.88 -22.05
CA ALA A 128 -3.10 -9.38 -20.72
C ALA A 128 -3.80 -10.22 -19.67
N VAL A 129 -3.15 -10.42 -18.51
CA VAL A 129 -3.67 -11.19 -17.39
C VAL A 129 -3.45 -10.44 -16.09
N LEU A 130 -4.49 -10.38 -15.26
CA LEU A 130 -4.45 -9.88 -13.89
C LEU A 130 -4.37 -11.07 -12.94
N LEU A 131 -3.25 -11.22 -12.25
CA LEU A 131 -3.10 -12.17 -11.14
C LEU A 131 -3.64 -11.52 -9.87
N MET A 132 -4.65 -12.11 -9.27
CA MET A 132 -5.24 -11.63 -8.01
C MET A 132 -4.99 -12.63 -6.89
N HIS A 133 -4.16 -12.25 -5.92
CA HIS A 133 -3.91 -13.03 -4.71
C HIS A 133 -4.89 -12.61 -3.62
N THR A 134 -5.98 -13.36 -3.50
CA THR A 134 -7.10 -13.06 -2.59
C THR A 134 -8.08 -14.22 -2.49
N ASP A 135 -8.91 -14.23 -1.46
CA ASP A 135 -10.12 -15.04 -1.41
C ASP A 135 -11.24 -14.34 -2.22
N PRO A 136 -11.68 -14.92 -3.36
CA PRO A 136 -12.72 -14.30 -4.19
C PRO A 136 -14.12 -14.34 -3.55
N PHE A 137 -14.30 -15.06 -2.43
CA PHE A 137 -15.55 -15.21 -1.69
C PHE A 137 -15.53 -14.57 -0.30
N ASP A 138 -14.50 -13.78 0.05
CA ASP A 138 -14.46 -13.07 1.34
C ASP A 138 -15.74 -12.23 1.53
N THR A 139 -16.40 -12.41 2.66
CA THR A 139 -17.70 -11.78 2.99
C THR A 139 -17.63 -10.26 3.15
N GLU A 140 -16.43 -9.69 3.29
CA GLU A 140 -16.20 -8.23 3.36
C GLU A 140 -16.20 -7.55 1.98
N GLY A 141 -16.18 -8.36 0.92
CA GLY A 141 -16.11 -7.88 -0.47
C GLY A 141 -17.13 -8.52 -1.40
N PRO A 142 -17.08 -8.16 -2.68
CA PRO A 142 -17.95 -8.75 -3.71
C PRO A 142 -17.52 -10.18 -4.08
N ASN A 143 -18.43 -10.93 -4.69
CA ASN A 143 -18.09 -12.21 -5.33
C ASN A 143 -17.29 -11.93 -6.62
N LEU A 144 -15.97 -12.10 -6.54
CA LEU A 144 -15.06 -11.77 -7.65
C LEU A 144 -15.14 -12.75 -8.82
N LEU A 145 -15.53 -14.01 -8.58
CA LEU A 145 -15.77 -14.98 -9.67
C LEU A 145 -16.99 -14.58 -10.49
N ALA A 146 -18.08 -14.19 -9.83
CA ALA A 146 -19.28 -13.70 -10.53
C ALA A 146 -18.99 -12.44 -11.35
N LEU A 147 -18.16 -11.51 -10.82
CA LEU A 147 -17.74 -10.33 -11.57
C LEU A 147 -16.86 -10.68 -12.78
N ARG A 148 -15.86 -11.56 -12.60
CA ARG A 148 -15.03 -12.06 -13.70
C ARG A 148 -15.90 -12.64 -14.81
N ASP A 149 -16.85 -13.48 -14.45
CA ASP A 149 -17.73 -14.17 -15.40
C ASP A 149 -18.70 -13.18 -16.09
N HIS A 150 -19.20 -12.18 -15.36
CA HIS A 150 -20.05 -11.12 -15.91
C HIS A 150 -19.38 -10.32 -17.04
N PHE A 151 -18.07 -10.04 -16.89
CA PHE A 151 -17.28 -9.34 -17.89
C PHE A 151 -16.59 -10.26 -18.92
N GLY A 152 -16.79 -11.58 -18.87
CA GLY A 152 -16.16 -12.54 -19.80
C GLY A 152 -14.65 -12.61 -19.69
N LEU A 153 -14.10 -12.53 -18.47
CA LEU A 153 -12.66 -12.40 -18.19
C LEU A 153 -12.00 -13.70 -17.70
N GLN A 154 -12.58 -14.87 -18.00
CA GLN A 154 -12.09 -16.16 -17.50
C GLN A 154 -10.63 -16.43 -17.89
N ASP A 155 -10.22 -16.01 -19.08
CA ASP A 155 -8.84 -16.14 -19.54
C ASP A 155 -7.90 -15.01 -19.07
N ASN A 156 -8.46 -13.89 -18.62
CA ASN A 156 -7.73 -12.66 -18.33
C ASN A 156 -7.59 -12.34 -16.85
N ILE A 157 -8.21 -13.14 -15.97
CA ILE A 157 -8.04 -13.05 -14.51
C ILE A 157 -7.74 -14.43 -13.93
N VAL A 158 -6.64 -14.51 -13.20
CA VAL A 158 -6.21 -15.71 -12.46
C VAL A 158 -6.25 -15.41 -10.97
N PHE A 159 -6.95 -16.23 -10.20
CA PHE A 159 -6.98 -16.11 -8.74
C PHE A 159 -5.98 -17.09 -8.09
N SER A 160 -5.16 -16.54 -7.19
CA SER A 160 -4.37 -17.29 -6.21
C SER A 160 -5.10 -17.24 -4.87
N THR A 161 -5.75 -18.33 -4.48
CA THR A 161 -6.66 -18.37 -3.33
C THR A 161 -6.04 -18.98 -2.08
N GLU A 162 -4.97 -19.74 -2.25
CA GLU A 162 -4.28 -20.39 -1.14
C GLU A 162 -3.37 -19.40 -0.41
N ARG A 163 -3.19 -19.64 0.89
CA ARG A 163 -2.18 -18.90 1.65
C ARG A 163 -0.79 -19.31 1.20
N VAL A 164 0.00 -18.34 0.73
CA VAL A 164 1.35 -18.57 0.20
C VAL A 164 2.44 -18.08 1.16
N GLY A 165 3.64 -18.66 1.05
CA GLY A 165 4.83 -18.16 1.72
C GLY A 165 5.39 -16.90 1.06
N PHE A 166 6.33 -16.24 1.75
CA PHE A 166 6.99 -15.04 1.22
C PHE A 166 7.74 -15.31 -0.09
N ASP A 167 8.40 -16.47 -0.23
CA ASP A 167 9.11 -16.84 -1.45
C ASP A 167 8.18 -16.85 -2.67
N GLN A 168 7.00 -17.46 -2.53
CA GLN A 168 6.02 -17.54 -3.59
C GLN A 168 5.41 -16.14 -3.87
N LEU A 169 5.20 -15.33 -2.84
CA LEU A 169 4.71 -13.97 -3.01
C LEU A 169 5.76 -13.11 -3.74
N ASN A 170 7.06 -13.30 -3.43
CA ASN A 170 8.15 -12.68 -4.15
C ASN A 170 8.18 -13.09 -5.63
N GLU A 171 7.89 -14.39 -5.95
CA GLU A 171 7.70 -14.81 -7.34
C GLU A 171 6.58 -14.05 -8.04
N TYR A 172 5.43 -13.83 -7.37
CA TYR A 172 4.28 -13.12 -7.95
C TYR A 172 4.59 -11.65 -8.28
N TYR A 173 5.32 -10.95 -7.42
CA TYR A 173 5.79 -9.59 -7.73
C TYR A 173 6.76 -9.59 -8.91
N ASN A 174 7.73 -10.49 -8.92
CA ASN A 174 8.77 -10.54 -9.95
C ASN A 174 8.27 -10.98 -11.33
N LEU A 175 7.26 -11.87 -11.41
CA LEU A 175 6.69 -12.28 -12.70
C LEU A 175 5.80 -11.20 -13.32
N SER A 176 5.36 -10.24 -12.53
CA SER A 176 4.43 -9.19 -12.94
C SER A 176 5.17 -7.99 -13.55
N HIS A 177 4.49 -7.26 -14.44
CA HIS A 177 5.03 -6.03 -14.99
C HIS A 177 4.70 -4.83 -14.10
N PHE A 178 3.65 -4.92 -13.30
CA PHE A 178 3.28 -3.90 -12.32
C PHE A 178 2.39 -4.50 -11.23
N THR A 179 2.36 -3.85 -10.08
CA THR A 179 1.37 -4.12 -9.04
C THR A 179 0.39 -2.96 -8.98
N ILE A 180 -0.90 -3.25 -8.81
CA ILE A 180 -1.93 -2.23 -8.71
C ILE A 180 -2.61 -2.26 -7.35
N ASN A 181 -2.92 -1.08 -6.81
CA ASN A 181 -3.79 -0.88 -5.67
C ASN A 181 -4.89 0.13 -6.05
N THR A 182 -6.13 -0.12 -5.62
CA THR A 182 -7.29 0.72 -5.93
C THR A 182 -8.06 1.16 -4.68
N SER A 183 -7.43 1.07 -3.51
CA SER A 183 -8.08 1.33 -2.22
C SER A 183 -8.59 2.78 -2.07
N HIS A 184 -9.74 2.96 -1.40
CA HIS A 184 -10.24 4.27 -0.98
C HIS A 184 -9.31 4.98 0.02
N SER A 185 -8.62 4.18 0.81
CA SER A 185 -7.67 4.61 1.81
C SER A 185 -6.66 3.51 2.08
N GLU A 186 -5.44 3.89 2.37
CA GLU A 186 -4.37 2.96 2.68
C GLU A 186 -3.42 3.55 3.71
N GLY A 187 -3.31 2.88 4.85
CA GLY A 187 -2.46 3.36 5.94
C GLY A 187 -1.00 3.45 5.55
N PHE A 188 -0.51 2.43 4.86
CA PHE A 188 0.84 2.42 4.29
C PHE A 188 0.86 1.80 2.89
N GLY A 189 0.34 0.57 2.72
CA GLY A 189 0.40 -0.19 1.47
C GLY A 189 1.62 -1.12 1.43
N LEU A 190 1.59 -2.21 2.22
CA LEU A 190 2.70 -3.17 2.23
C LEU A 190 2.87 -3.85 0.88
N SER A 191 1.79 -4.25 0.22
CA SER A 191 1.86 -4.89 -1.09
C SER A 191 2.52 -4.03 -2.18
N THR A 192 2.34 -2.71 -2.11
CA THR A 192 3.03 -1.77 -3.02
C THR A 192 4.51 -1.59 -2.65
N LEU A 193 4.85 -1.58 -1.36
CA LEU A 193 6.25 -1.58 -0.95
C LEU A 193 6.97 -2.87 -1.36
N GLU A 194 6.37 -4.04 -1.11
CA GLU A 194 6.90 -5.35 -1.50
C GLU A 194 7.17 -5.42 -3.01
N SER A 195 6.24 -4.90 -3.82
CA SER A 195 6.41 -4.74 -5.27
C SER A 195 7.63 -3.90 -5.61
N MET A 196 7.76 -2.73 -4.98
CA MET A 196 8.89 -1.81 -5.23
C MET A 196 10.24 -2.42 -4.84
N MET A 197 10.29 -3.24 -3.79
CA MET A 197 11.51 -3.98 -3.39
C MET A 197 11.98 -4.96 -4.47
N THR A 198 11.06 -5.50 -5.27
CA THR A 198 11.40 -6.35 -6.43
C THR A 198 11.72 -5.55 -7.70
N GLY A 199 11.73 -4.23 -7.63
CA GLY A 199 11.90 -3.35 -8.78
C GLY A 199 10.66 -3.27 -9.69
N THR A 200 9.52 -3.81 -9.26
CA THR A 200 8.27 -3.82 -10.02
C THR A 200 7.50 -2.50 -9.80
N PRO A 201 7.18 -1.74 -10.87
CA PRO A 201 6.43 -0.49 -10.77
C PRO A 201 5.05 -0.66 -10.17
N ILE A 202 4.47 0.42 -9.62
CA ILE A 202 3.15 0.40 -8.99
C ILE A 202 2.17 1.35 -9.69
N ILE A 203 0.89 0.95 -9.73
CA ILE A 203 -0.23 1.85 -10.00
C ILE A 203 -0.99 1.99 -8.69
N ALA A 204 -1.09 3.20 -8.16
CA ALA A 204 -1.72 3.40 -6.85
C ALA A 204 -2.36 4.79 -6.73
N PRO A 205 -3.49 4.92 -5.99
CA PRO A 205 -4.12 6.21 -5.75
C PRO A 205 -3.26 7.09 -4.82
N MET A 206 -3.37 8.39 -5.01
CA MET A 206 -2.74 9.42 -4.19
C MET A 206 -3.45 9.54 -2.83
N THR A 207 -3.59 8.42 -2.11
CA THR A 207 -4.27 8.34 -0.81
C THR A 207 -3.34 7.82 0.28
N GLY A 208 -3.49 8.37 1.48
CA GLY A 208 -2.80 7.91 2.69
C GLY A 208 -1.31 7.66 2.52
N GLY A 209 -0.86 6.50 2.96
CA GLY A 209 0.55 6.11 2.91
C GLY A 209 1.11 5.86 1.52
N GLN A 210 0.25 5.61 0.53
CA GLN A 210 0.68 5.34 -0.85
C GLN A 210 1.18 6.59 -1.58
N THR A 211 0.77 7.78 -1.16
CA THR A 211 1.23 9.04 -1.74
C THR A 211 2.75 9.13 -1.83
N ARG A 212 3.45 8.67 -0.78
CA ARG A 212 4.91 8.67 -0.71
C ARG A 212 5.57 7.40 -1.24
N GLN A 213 4.79 6.47 -1.76
CA GLN A 213 5.29 5.30 -2.49
C GLN A 213 5.21 5.52 -3.99
N VAL A 214 4.05 5.94 -4.49
CA VAL A 214 3.84 6.11 -5.93
C VAL A 214 4.55 7.35 -6.49
N VAL A 215 4.80 8.36 -5.66
CA VAL A 215 5.55 9.57 -6.03
C VAL A 215 6.80 9.73 -5.15
N ASP A 216 7.95 9.87 -5.79
CA ASP A 216 9.19 10.29 -5.12
C ASP A 216 9.05 11.75 -4.69
N HIS A 217 8.90 11.99 -3.40
CA HIS A 217 8.70 13.30 -2.81
C HIS A 217 9.88 14.26 -2.99
N ARG A 218 11.07 13.75 -3.36
CA ARG A 218 12.29 14.54 -3.52
C ARG A 218 12.30 15.33 -4.83
N ASN A 219 11.65 14.79 -5.87
CA ASN A 219 11.70 15.36 -7.23
C ASN A 219 10.37 15.29 -8.00
N GLY A 220 9.33 14.69 -7.42
CA GLY A 220 8.00 14.54 -8.03
C GLY A 220 7.89 13.45 -9.10
N SER A 221 8.94 12.66 -9.33
CA SER A 221 8.86 11.55 -10.30
C SER A 221 7.98 10.40 -9.78
N GLN A 222 7.30 9.71 -10.69
CA GLN A 222 6.41 8.62 -10.34
C GLN A 222 7.12 7.27 -10.41
N ASN A 223 6.88 6.41 -9.42
CA ASN A 223 7.37 5.03 -9.33
C ASN A 223 6.46 4.02 -10.06
N GLY A 224 5.76 4.50 -11.04
CA GLY A 224 4.75 3.86 -11.85
C GLY A 224 3.74 4.89 -12.29
N ILE A 225 2.44 4.69 -11.97
CA ILE A 225 1.39 5.65 -12.30
C ILE A 225 0.61 6.03 -11.05
N ALA A 226 0.61 7.31 -10.72
CA ALA A 226 -0.16 7.87 -9.63
C ALA A 226 -1.60 8.14 -10.09
N LEU A 227 -2.57 7.46 -9.49
CA LEU A 227 -3.99 7.70 -9.75
C LEU A 227 -4.45 8.94 -8.97
N PRO A 228 -5.00 9.96 -9.65
CA PRO A 228 -5.51 11.15 -8.99
C PRO A 228 -6.75 10.83 -8.14
N ILE A 229 -6.94 11.57 -7.07
CA ILE A 229 -8.20 11.55 -6.31
C ILE A 229 -9.15 12.55 -6.98
N GLU A 230 -10.23 12.03 -7.55
CA GLU A 230 -11.20 12.83 -8.30
C GLU A 230 -12.29 13.42 -7.40
N PHE A 231 -12.66 12.67 -6.36
CA PHE A 231 -13.60 13.15 -5.35
C PHE A 231 -13.42 12.41 -4.03
N GLN A 232 -13.99 12.98 -2.97
CA GLN A 232 -14.00 12.43 -1.63
C GLN A 232 -15.43 12.32 -1.11
N THR A 233 -15.68 11.30 -0.30
CA THR A 233 -16.95 11.18 0.44
C THR A 233 -16.67 11.08 1.92
N MET A 234 -17.55 11.68 2.73
CA MET A 234 -17.49 11.53 4.18
C MET A 234 -18.34 10.34 4.60
N VAL A 235 -17.71 9.40 5.30
CA VAL A 235 -18.36 8.20 5.82
C VAL A 235 -18.03 8.04 7.31
N GLY A 236 -18.71 7.14 8.01
CA GLY A 236 -18.43 6.89 9.42
C GLY A 236 -19.40 5.90 10.03
N ASN A 237 -19.15 5.62 11.31
CA ASN A 237 -20.00 4.79 12.16
C ASN A 237 -19.93 5.29 13.62
N GLN A 238 -20.54 4.57 14.57
CA GLN A 238 -20.56 4.99 15.97
C GLN A 238 -19.18 5.02 16.64
N THR A 239 -18.24 4.21 16.20
CA THR A 239 -16.86 4.12 16.73
C THR A 239 -15.89 5.03 16.00
N VAL A 240 -16.10 5.25 14.72
CA VAL A 240 -15.32 6.14 13.86
C VAL A 240 -16.30 7.13 13.23
N PRO A 241 -16.57 8.25 13.91
CA PRO A 241 -17.74 9.10 13.60
C PRO A 241 -17.66 9.77 12.23
N TYR A 242 -16.45 9.99 11.70
CA TYR A 242 -16.25 10.58 10.38
C TYR A 242 -14.85 10.28 9.87
N ILE A 243 -14.78 9.91 8.60
CA ILE A 243 -13.54 9.78 7.80
C ILE A 243 -13.84 10.18 6.36
N LEU A 244 -12.79 10.53 5.60
CA LEU A 244 -12.89 10.75 4.16
C LEU A 244 -12.42 9.50 3.43
N GLU A 245 -13.22 9.02 2.50
CA GLU A 245 -12.83 8.01 1.52
C GLU A 245 -12.48 8.69 0.19
N ASP A 246 -11.32 8.34 -0.37
CA ASP A 246 -10.77 8.87 -1.60
C ASP A 246 -11.20 8.03 -2.81
N TYR A 247 -11.62 8.66 -3.89
CA TYR A 247 -12.13 7.95 -5.06
C TYR A 247 -11.42 8.37 -6.35
N THR A 248 -11.06 7.36 -7.12
CA THR A 248 -10.63 7.44 -8.52
C THR A 248 -11.65 6.70 -9.37
N SER A 249 -12.02 7.21 -10.52
CA SER A 249 -13.00 6.56 -11.41
C SER A 249 -12.43 5.29 -12.05
N VAL A 250 -13.33 4.41 -12.44
CA VAL A 250 -13.01 3.21 -13.22
C VAL A 250 -12.33 3.56 -14.55
N ASP A 251 -12.73 4.67 -15.16
CA ASP A 251 -12.13 5.13 -16.43
C ASP A 251 -10.69 5.60 -16.25
N THR A 252 -10.40 6.33 -15.19
CA THR A 252 -9.03 6.74 -14.85
C THR A 252 -8.13 5.54 -14.53
N ILE A 253 -8.67 4.53 -13.85
CA ILE A 253 -7.94 3.27 -13.61
C ILE A 253 -7.65 2.54 -14.93
N ALA A 254 -8.64 2.47 -15.82
CA ALA A 254 -8.47 1.82 -17.13
C ALA A 254 -7.46 2.55 -18.02
N GLU A 255 -7.43 3.89 -17.99
CA GLU A 255 -6.41 4.69 -18.68
C GLU A 255 -5.00 4.42 -18.12
N ALA A 256 -4.84 4.36 -16.81
CA ALA A 256 -3.56 4.04 -16.19
C ALA A 256 -3.06 2.62 -16.54
N LEU A 257 -3.96 1.65 -16.65
CA LEU A 257 -3.63 0.30 -17.11
C LEU A 257 -3.13 0.33 -18.57
N TYR A 258 -3.79 1.11 -19.41
CA TYR A 258 -3.41 1.28 -20.82
C TYR A 258 -2.06 2.00 -20.95
N ASP A 259 -1.82 3.05 -20.19
CA ASP A 259 -0.54 3.74 -20.15
C ASP A 259 0.60 2.82 -19.73
N MET A 260 0.40 2.03 -18.67
CA MET A 260 1.40 1.07 -18.20
C MET A 260 1.68 -0.03 -19.23
N TYR A 261 0.67 -0.47 -19.96
CA TYR A 261 0.81 -1.41 -21.07
C TYR A 261 1.75 -0.86 -22.16
N HIS A 262 1.61 0.42 -22.51
CA HIS A 262 2.50 1.06 -23.49
C HIS A 262 3.89 1.35 -22.93
N ILE A 263 4.02 1.76 -21.69
CA ILE A 263 5.33 1.95 -21.02
C ILE A 263 6.13 0.65 -21.03
N GLN A 264 5.47 -0.46 -20.67
CA GLN A 264 6.11 -1.78 -20.64
C GLN A 264 6.64 -2.23 -22.01
N ARG A 265 5.98 -1.83 -23.10
CA ARG A 265 6.38 -2.14 -24.49
C ARG A 265 7.54 -1.29 -25.01
N LEU A 266 8.01 -0.34 -24.22
CA LEU A 266 9.23 0.44 -24.47
C LEU A 266 10.37 -0.09 -23.58
N PRO A 267 11.14 -1.12 -23.99
CA PRO A 267 12.03 -1.86 -23.08
C PRO A 267 13.00 -0.96 -22.30
N ARG A 268 13.59 0.04 -22.96
CA ARG A 268 14.51 0.97 -22.32
C ARG A 268 13.79 1.89 -21.32
N GLY A 269 12.61 2.39 -21.69
CA GLY A 269 11.79 3.25 -20.82
C GLY A 269 11.29 2.50 -19.59
N TYR A 270 10.83 1.27 -19.78
CA TYR A 270 10.36 0.42 -18.69
C TYR A 270 11.51 0.04 -17.74
N GLN A 271 12.70 -0.32 -18.26
CA GLN A 271 13.85 -0.60 -17.41
C GLN A 271 14.27 0.62 -16.59
N MET A 272 14.29 1.81 -17.18
CA MET A 272 14.58 3.06 -16.46
C MET A 272 13.56 3.33 -15.34
N LEU A 273 12.30 2.95 -15.55
CA LEU A 273 11.27 3.03 -14.51
C LEU A 273 11.56 2.05 -13.36
N CYS A 274 11.87 0.79 -13.67
CA CYS A 274 12.23 -0.24 -12.68
C CYS A 274 13.45 0.16 -11.87
N ASP A 275 14.50 0.68 -12.51
CA ASP A 275 15.73 1.14 -11.83
C ASP A 275 15.44 2.31 -10.88
N ARG A 276 14.60 3.28 -11.29
CA ARG A 276 14.16 4.38 -10.45
C ARG A 276 13.39 3.91 -9.23
N VAL A 277 12.49 2.94 -9.40
CA VAL A 277 11.72 2.34 -8.29
C VAL A 277 12.66 1.74 -7.25
N LYS A 278 13.68 0.98 -7.68
CA LYS A 278 14.70 0.40 -6.80
C LYS A 278 15.54 1.46 -6.07
N ASP A 279 15.99 2.46 -6.79
CA ASP A 279 16.77 3.55 -6.18
C ASP A 279 15.96 4.29 -5.11
N TYR A 280 14.70 4.55 -5.39
CA TYR A 280 13.83 5.23 -4.44
C TYR A 280 13.54 4.37 -3.20
N VAL A 281 13.17 3.11 -3.37
CA VAL A 281 12.84 2.23 -2.25
C VAL A 281 14.04 1.98 -1.34
N ASN A 282 15.23 1.82 -1.92
CA ASN A 282 16.48 1.65 -1.16
C ASN A 282 16.86 2.91 -0.38
N CYS A 283 16.47 4.08 -0.84
CA CYS A 283 16.71 5.34 -0.12
C CYS A 283 15.66 5.56 0.98
N GLU A 284 14.36 5.51 0.62
CA GLU A 284 13.27 5.93 1.51
C GLU A 284 12.88 4.83 2.52
N PHE A 285 12.93 3.56 2.11
CA PHE A 285 12.41 2.43 2.89
C PHE A 285 13.49 1.40 3.27
N ASN A 286 14.75 1.84 3.35
CA ASN A 286 15.86 0.96 3.70
C ASN A 286 15.69 0.34 5.09
N TYR A 287 15.82 -0.98 5.18
CA TYR A 287 15.55 -1.75 6.39
C TYR A 287 16.52 -1.39 7.54
N GLU A 288 17.81 -1.41 7.30
CA GLU A 288 18.86 -1.17 8.32
C GLU A 288 18.75 0.25 8.89
N THR A 289 18.43 1.21 8.02
CA THR A 289 18.19 2.60 8.44
C THR A 289 16.99 2.70 9.38
N ARG A 290 15.91 1.97 9.09
CA ARG A 290 14.70 2.00 9.94
C ARG A 290 14.91 1.27 11.26
N VAL A 291 15.64 0.16 11.28
CA VAL A 291 16.04 -0.52 12.53
C VAL A 291 16.84 0.43 13.42
N THR A 292 17.85 1.10 12.87
CA THR A 292 18.66 2.09 13.61
C THR A 292 17.82 3.26 14.12
N GLN A 293 16.87 3.74 13.32
CA GLN A 293 15.95 4.80 13.71
C GLN A 293 15.05 4.37 14.90
N TRP A 294 14.49 3.16 14.85
CA TRP A 294 13.70 2.61 15.95
C TRP A 294 14.51 2.47 17.23
N ASP A 295 15.71 1.89 17.17
CA ASP A 295 16.59 1.74 18.33
C ASP A 295 16.88 3.11 18.97
N SER A 296 17.24 4.09 18.16
CA SER A 296 17.55 5.44 18.64
C SER A 296 16.35 6.12 19.28
N LEU A 297 15.15 6.00 18.68
CA LEU A 297 13.91 6.61 19.21
C LEU A 297 13.48 5.99 20.54
N ILE A 298 13.51 4.66 20.63
CA ILE A 298 13.15 3.94 21.85
C ILE A 298 14.13 4.26 22.97
N SER A 299 15.44 4.18 22.69
CA SER A 299 16.50 4.46 23.66
C SER A 299 16.43 5.90 24.17
N ASN A 300 16.26 6.88 23.27
CA ASN A 300 16.10 8.28 23.66
C ASN A 300 14.82 8.52 24.50
N THR A 301 13.73 7.88 24.13
CA THR A 301 12.47 7.97 24.90
C THR A 301 12.63 7.43 26.30
N ILE A 302 13.32 6.28 26.47
CA ILE A 302 13.61 5.68 27.78
C ILE A 302 14.49 6.61 28.61
N GLN A 303 15.52 7.22 28.05
CA GLN A 303 16.48 8.08 28.77
C GLN A 303 15.88 9.42 29.18
N THR A 304 15.05 10.01 28.31
CA THR A 304 14.59 11.40 28.49
C THR A 304 13.20 11.54 29.12
N TRP A 305 12.45 10.45 29.26
CA TRP A 305 11.05 10.54 29.72
C TRP A 305 10.89 11.20 31.11
N LYS A 306 11.81 10.96 32.04
CA LYS A 306 11.74 11.52 33.41
C LYS A 306 11.89 13.04 33.43
N THR A 307 12.61 13.59 32.45
CA THR A 307 12.85 15.02 32.34
C THR A 307 11.84 15.73 31.46
N ARG A 308 11.27 15.03 30.48
CA ARG A 308 10.27 15.60 29.56
C ARG A 308 8.85 15.65 30.11
N TYR A 309 8.50 14.74 31.00
CA TYR A 309 7.12 14.57 31.43
C TYR A 309 6.98 14.56 32.93
N ASN A 310 6.79 15.74 33.52
CA ASN A 310 6.28 15.91 34.88
C ASN A 310 4.75 15.65 34.86
N ARG A 311 4.35 14.37 34.69
CA ARG A 311 2.97 14.02 34.30
C ARG A 311 1.93 14.06 35.38
N TYR A 312 2.31 14.02 36.65
CA TYR A 312 1.37 14.03 37.75
C TYR A 312 1.87 14.92 38.88
N LYS A 313 1.25 16.07 39.07
CA LYS A 313 1.17 16.70 40.38
C LYS A 313 -0.02 16.02 41.06
N LEU A 314 0.23 15.30 42.17
CA LEU A 314 -0.82 14.97 43.11
C LEU A 314 -1.30 16.31 43.71
N GLU A 315 -2.45 16.79 43.29
CA GLU A 315 -3.17 17.84 43.99
C GLU A 315 -3.94 17.16 45.12
N GLU A 316 -3.57 17.47 46.37
CA GLU A 316 -4.40 17.16 47.51
C GLU A 316 -5.71 17.90 47.35
N ILE A 317 -6.80 17.19 47.08
CA ILE A 317 -8.16 17.74 47.18
C ILE A 317 -8.45 17.88 48.67
N ARG A 318 -8.38 19.12 49.16
CA ARG A 318 -8.83 19.47 50.53
C ARG A 318 -10.32 19.64 50.56
#